data_26a2f748389efba6b7a7caef35307b62
#
_entry.id   26a2f748389efba6b7a7caef35307b62
#
_cell.length_a   1.000
_cell.length_b   1.000
_cell.length_c   1.000
_cell.angle_alpha   90.00
_cell.angle_beta   90.00
_cell.angle_gamma   90.00
#
_symmetry.space_group_name_H-M   'P 1'
#
loop_
_entity.id
_entity.type
_entity.pdbx_description
1 polymer ?
#
loop_
_entity_poly.entity_id
_entity_poly.type
_entity_poly.pdbx_seq_one_letter_code
_entity_poly.pdbx_strand_id
1 'polypeptide(L)'
;MADLTTEFAGIKSPNPFWLASAPPTDKEYNVRRAFEAGWGGVVWKTLGEDGPPIVNVNGPRYGAIWGADRRLLGLNNIELITDRPLQVNLDEITRVKKDYPDRAVVVSLMVPVNEDAWKSILARVEATGCDGVELNFGCPHGMSERGMGSAVGQVPEYVQQVTEWCKQHSDLPVIVKLTPNITDIKKPAQAAKDGGADAVSLINTINSITSVDLDLFAPEPTIDGKGAHGGYCGPAVKPIALNMVAEIARTPSLQGLPISGIGGVTTWKDAAEFLALGAGNVQVCTAAMTYGFKVVQEMISGLSQYLDEKGIASVQDLVGRAVPNLSDWQHLNLNYVTKAHIDQDACIKCGRCYAACEDTSHQAIAMSEDRTFTVKDEECVACNLCVNVCPVEDCITMVEMQPGEVDPRTGKVVEKEYANWTTHPNNPGACAAE
;
A
#
# COMPACT_ATOMS: atom_id res chain seq x y z
N MET A 1 4.77 26.80 -4.61
CA MET A 1 5.01 25.35 -4.61
C MET A 1 4.99 24.86 -3.16
N ALA A 2 4.20 23.85 -2.88
CA ALA A 2 4.13 23.23 -1.55
C ALA A 2 5.48 22.62 -1.16
N ASP A 3 5.76 22.60 0.15
CA ASP A 3 6.97 21.97 0.68
C ASP A 3 6.79 20.44 0.72
N LEU A 4 7.66 19.73 0.00
CA LEU A 4 7.68 18.26 -0.04
C LEU A 4 8.69 17.65 0.92
N THR A 5 9.46 18.44 1.67
CA THR A 5 10.42 17.89 2.64
C THR A 5 9.71 17.08 3.71
N THR A 6 10.32 15.98 4.11
CA THR A 6 9.78 15.12 5.17
C THR A 6 10.82 14.83 6.24
N GLU A 7 10.32 14.63 7.45
CA GLU A 7 11.08 14.04 8.54
C GLU A 7 10.33 12.81 9.04
N PHE A 8 10.92 11.63 8.83
CA PHE A 8 10.32 10.35 9.18
C PHE A 8 11.24 9.61 10.17
N ALA A 9 10.73 9.32 11.35
CA ALA A 9 11.54 8.72 12.45
C ALA A 9 12.85 9.48 12.73
N GLY A 10 12.84 10.83 12.64
CA GLY A 10 14.04 11.66 12.78
C GLY A 10 14.93 11.73 11.53
N ILE A 11 14.60 10.98 10.47
CA ILE A 11 15.36 10.95 9.21
C ILE A 11 14.77 11.96 8.24
N LYS A 12 15.61 12.92 7.81
CA LYS A 12 15.20 13.97 6.87
C LYS A 12 15.39 13.55 5.43
N SER A 13 14.46 13.95 4.57
CA SER A 13 14.58 13.76 3.12
C SER A 13 13.89 14.88 2.34
N PRO A 14 14.34 15.21 1.11
CA PRO A 14 13.81 16.32 0.34
C PRO A 14 12.40 16.11 -0.20
N ASN A 15 11.89 14.89 -0.18
CA ASN A 15 10.54 14.54 -0.58
C ASN A 15 10.13 13.18 0.03
N PRO A 16 8.83 12.83 0.05
CA PRO A 16 8.32 11.62 0.70
C PRO A 16 8.55 10.33 -0.09
N PHE A 17 9.15 10.37 -1.27
CA PHE A 17 9.33 9.22 -2.15
C PHE A 17 10.65 8.51 -1.90
N TRP A 18 10.61 7.35 -1.28
CA TRP A 18 11.78 6.49 -1.06
C TRP A 18 11.67 5.23 -1.92
N LEU A 19 12.82 4.62 -2.26
CA LEU A 19 12.82 3.27 -2.82
C LEU A 19 12.77 2.24 -1.70
N ALA A 20 11.90 1.24 -1.86
CA ALA A 20 11.81 0.11 -0.93
C ALA A 20 13.01 -0.83 -1.07
N SER A 21 13.31 -1.55 0.01
CA SER A 21 14.29 -2.64 0.03
C SER A 21 13.93 -3.74 -0.97
N ALA A 22 14.65 -3.77 -2.12
CA ALA A 22 14.36 -4.64 -3.25
C ALA A 22 15.53 -4.62 -4.26
N PRO A 23 15.49 -5.33 -5.40
CA PRO A 23 16.55 -5.28 -6.40
C PRO A 23 17.00 -3.89 -6.86
N PRO A 24 16.12 -2.86 -6.95
CA PRO A 24 16.57 -1.50 -7.28
C PRO A 24 17.56 -0.88 -6.30
N THR A 25 17.64 -1.36 -5.07
CA THR A 25 18.49 -0.80 -4.01
C THR A 25 19.62 -1.74 -3.57
N ASP A 26 19.97 -2.73 -4.40
CA ASP A 26 20.99 -3.76 -4.08
C ASP A 26 22.44 -3.33 -4.41
N LYS A 27 22.63 -2.19 -5.08
CA LYS A 27 23.95 -1.74 -5.53
C LYS A 27 24.08 -0.23 -5.48
N GLU A 28 25.28 0.24 -5.14
CA GLU A 28 25.65 1.65 -5.24
C GLU A 28 25.30 2.26 -6.59
N TYR A 29 25.58 1.58 -7.70
CA TYR A 29 25.26 2.03 -9.06
C TYR A 29 23.76 2.39 -9.23
N ASN A 30 22.88 1.57 -8.71
CA ASN A 30 21.44 1.82 -8.82
C ASN A 30 21.01 2.96 -7.90
N VAL A 31 21.49 2.99 -6.65
CA VAL A 31 21.11 4.00 -5.67
C VAL A 31 21.55 5.40 -6.11
N ARG A 32 22.77 5.54 -6.67
CA ARG A 32 23.25 6.82 -7.23
C ARG A 32 22.30 7.32 -8.34
N ARG A 33 21.95 6.46 -9.28
CA ARG A 33 21.00 6.80 -10.37
C ARG A 33 19.61 7.15 -9.85
N ALA A 34 19.17 6.51 -8.78
CA ALA A 34 17.91 6.86 -8.13
C ALA A 34 17.97 8.27 -7.52
N PHE A 35 19.02 8.59 -6.77
CA PHE A 35 19.18 9.94 -6.22
C PHE A 35 19.34 11.02 -7.29
N GLU A 36 20.06 10.74 -8.37
CA GLU A 36 20.16 11.61 -9.53
C GLU A 36 18.81 11.82 -10.24
N ALA A 37 17.91 10.83 -10.20
CA ALA A 37 16.56 10.97 -10.74
C ALA A 37 15.62 11.81 -9.83
N GLY A 38 15.95 11.96 -8.54
CA GLY A 38 15.20 12.77 -7.58
C GLY A 38 14.61 12.05 -6.40
N TRP A 39 14.86 10.74 -6.20
CA TRP A 39 14.38 10.00 -5.04
C TRP A 39 14.88 10.64 -3.73
N GLY A 40 13.98 10.81 -2.77
CA GLY A 40 14.29 11.42 -1.47
C GLY A 40 15.08 10.50 -0.54
N GLY A 41 14.91 9.20 -0.68
CA GLY A 41 15.58 8.20 0.13
C GLY A 41 15.55 6.81 -0.49
N VAL A 42 16.29 5.90 0.13
CA VAL A 42 16.29 4.47 -0.21
C VAL A 42 16.32 3.64 1.05
N VAL A 43 15.68 2.47 0.98
CA VAL A 43 15.92 1.39 1.92
C VAL A 43 16.78 0.36 1.17
N TRP A 44 18.03 0.20 1.59
CA TRP A 44 18.98 -0.73 0.97
C TRP A 44 18.47 -2.15 1.02
N LYS A 45 18.69 -2.93 -0.05
CA LYS A 45 18.23 -4.32 -0.11
C LYS A 45 18.71 -5.10 1.10
N THR A 46 17.83 -5.91 1.67
CA THR A 46 18.03 -6.60 2.94
C THR A 46 19.37 -7.35 3.02
N LEU A 47 20.16 -7.02 4.04
CA LEU A 47 21.41 -7.67 4.38
C LEU A 47 21.17 -8.79 5.40
N GLY A 48 21.92 -9.86 5.28
CA GLY A 48 22.07 -10.91 6.30
C GLY A 48 23.45 -10.87 6.93
N GLU A 49 23.69 -11.74 7.91
CA GLU A 49 25.00 -11.95 8.52
C GLU A 49 25.98 -12.67 7.56
N ASP A 50 27.28 -12.64 7.90
CA ASP A 50 28.30 -13.49 7.27
C ASP A 50 28.11 -14.95 7.72
N GLY A 51 27.14 -15.63 7.12
CA GLY A 51 26.81 -17.03 7.38
C GLY A 51 26.86 -17.86 6.09
N PRO A 52 26.09 -18.94 6.02
CA PRO A 52 25.96 -19.70 4.78
C PRO A 52 25.52 -18.75 3.65
N PRO A 53 26.16 -18.81 2.47
CA PRO A 53 25.87 -17.89 1.39
C PRO A 53 24.38 -17.95 1.00
N ILE A 54 23.80 -16.77 0.80
CA ILE A 54 22.48 -16.67 0.18
C ILE A 54 22.65 -16.93 -1.30
N VAL A 55 21.91 -17.90 -1.81
CA VAL A 55 21.96 -18.27 -3.21
C VAL A 55 20.56 -18.13 -3.80
N ASN A 56 20.40 -17.16 -4.68
CA ASN A 56 19.17 -17.01 -5.48
C ASN A 56 19.15 -18.04 -6.62
N VAL A 57 17.95 -18.39 -7.04
CA VAL A 57 17.77 -19.22 -8.24
C VAL A 57 18.31 -18.50 -9.47
N ASN A 58 18.95 -19.25 -10.35
CA ASN A 58 19.45 -18.73 -11.63
C ASN A 58 18.46 -19.12 -12.75
N GLY A 59 17.28 -18.53 -12.73
CA GLY A 59 16.18 -18.80 -13.64
C GLY A 59 15.08 -17.73 -13.49
N PRO A 60 13.87 -17.92 -14.02
CA PRO A 60 12.76 -16.99 -13.86
C PRO A 60 12.44 -16.76 -12.38
N ARG A 61 12.50 -15.50 -11.94
CA ARG A 61 12.20 -15.11 -10.56
C ARG A 61 10.88 -14.35 -10.41
N TYR A 62 10.27 -13.98 -11.52
CA TYR A 62 9.07 -13.16 -11.55
C TYR A 62 7.98 -13.80 -12.36
N GLY A 63 6.76 -13.85 -11.81
CA GLY A 63 5.52 -14.11 -12.50
C GLY A 63 4.67 -12.85 -12.52
N ALA A 64 3.81 -12.68 -13.54
CA ALA A 64 3.03 -11.46 -13.68
C ALA A 64 1.57 -11.75 -14.01
N ILE A 65 0.67 -10.92 -13.47
CA ILE A 65 -0.73 -10.86 -13.88
C ILE A 65 -0.94 -9.59 -14.69
N TRP A 66 -1.54 -9.75 -15.87
CA TRP A 66 -1.81 -8.68 -16.80
C TRP A 66 -3.32 -8.42 -16.90
N GLY A 67 -3.71 -7.16 -16.96
CA GLY A 67 -5.05 -6.76 -17.36
C GLY A 67 -5.29 -7.03 -18.85
N ALA A 68 -6.55 -6.96 -19.27
CA ALA A 68 -6.94 -7.13 -20.67
C ALA A 68 -6.30 -6.08 -21.60
N ASP A 69 -5.94 -4.93 -21.05
CA ASP A 69 -5.23 -3.82 -21.72
C ASP A 69 -3.71 -3.97 -21.69
N ARG A 70 -3.20 -5.12 -21.28
CA ARG A 70 -1.77 -5.41 -21.14
C ARG A 70 -1.06 -4.56 -20.08
N ARG A 71 -1.78 -3.91 -19.18
CA ARG A 71 -1.17 -3.29 -18.01
C ARG A 71 -0.85 -4.33 -16.95
N LEU A 72 0.31 -4.17 -16.32
CA LEU A 72 0.71 -5.01 -15.21
C LEU A 72 -0.20 -4.73 -14.00
N LEU A 73 -0.98 -5.72 -13.59
CA LEU A 73 -1.83 -5.65 -12.40
C LEU A 73 -1.06 -6.04 -11.14
N GLY A 74 -0.22 -7.04 -11.24
CA GLY A 74 0.58 -7.50 -10.12
C GLY A 74 1.78 -8.33 -10.58
N LEU A 75 2.78 -8.39 -9.72
CA LEU A 75 4.02 -9.10 -9.93
C LEU A 75 4.27 -10.02 -8.73
N ASN A 76 4.48 -11.30 -9.00
CA ASN A 76 4.97 -12.25 -8.00
C ASN A 76 6.48 -12.38 -8.11
N ASN A 77 7.17 -12.52 -6.99
CA ASN A 77 8.61 -12.74 -6.99
C ASN A 77 9.01 -13.81 -5.98
N ILE A 78 10.09 -14.53 -6.30
CA ILE A 78 10.78 -15.47 -5.44
C ILE A 78 12.20 -14.98 -5.12
N GLU A 79 12.41 -13.66 -5.15
CA GLU A 79 13.67 -13.00 -4.79
C GLU A 79 13.97 -13.16 -3.30
N LEU A 80 15.19 -13.56 -3.00
CA LEU A 80 15.71 -13.56 -1.63
C LEU A 80 16.33 -12.20 -1.27
N ILE A 81 16.86 -12.10 -0.06
CA ILE A 81 17.71 -11.00 0.37
C ILE A 81 18.97 -10.91 -0.52
N THR A 82 19.84 -9.91 -0.32
CA THR A 82 21.04 -9.80 -1.17
C THR A 82 21.89 -11.08 -1.11
N ASP A 83 22.40 -11.52 -2.25
CA ASP A 83 23.36 -12.62 -2.38
C ASP A 83 24.82 -12.11 -2.48
N ARG A 84 25.01 -10.79 -2.30
CA ARG A 84 26.30 -10.12 -2.33
C ARG A 84 26.96 -10.17 -0.93
N PRO A 85 28.29 -10.25 -0.87
CA PRO A 85 28.99 -10.25 0.41
C PRO A 85 28.62 -9.03 1.26
N LEU A 86 28.44 -9.25 2.58
CA LEU A 86 28.04 -8.18 3.51
C LEU A 86 29.02 -6.99 3.46
N GLN A 87 30.32 -7.23 3.49
CA GLN A 87 31.32 -6.15 3.46
C GLN A 87 31.24 -5.30 2.20
N VAL A 88 30.98 -5.89 1.03
CA VAL A 88 30.81 -5.14 -0.22
C VAL A 88 29.62 -4.17 -0.12
N ASN A 89 28.51 -4.62 0.46
CA ASN A 89 27.35 -3.74 0.68
C ASN A 89 27.67 -2.62 1.67
N LEU A 90 28.34 -2.91 2.80
CA LEU A 90 28.69 -1.90 3.80
C LEU A 90 29.61 -0.81 3.22
N ASP A 91 30.60 -1.20 2.41
CA ASP A 91 31.50 -0.27 1.74
C ASP A 91 30.75 0.62 0.74
N GLU A 92 29.80 0.07 0.00
CA GLU A 92 28.96 0.82 -0.94
C GLU A 92 28.03 1.79 -0.22
N ILE A 93 27.37 1.36 0.87
CA ILE A 93 26.51 2.21 1.70
C ILE A 93 27.29 3.42 2.23
N THR A 94 28.50 3.16 2.76
CA THR A 94 29.39 4.21 3.29
C THR A 94 29.70 5.26 2.22
N ARG A 95 30.05 4.83 1.00
CA ARG A 95 30.34 5.75 -0.11
C ARG A 95 29.10 6.54 -0.53
N VAL A 96 27.95 5.86 -0.68
CA VAL A 96 26.70 6.51 -1.07
C VAL A 96 26.29 7.55 -0.04
N LYS A 97 26.29 7.22 1.26
CA LYS A 97 25.91 8.16 2.31
C LYS A 97 26.82 9.37 2.39
N LYS A 98 28.11 9.17 2.21
CA LYS A 98 29.08 10.27 2.17
C LYS A 98 28.82 11.24 1.01
N ASP A 99 28.47 10.71 -0.17
CA ASP A 99 28.31 11.53 -1.39
C ASP A 99 26.89 12.17 -1.48
N TYR A 100 25.89 11.60 -0.77
CA TYR A 100 24.52 12.09 -0.72
C TYR A 100 24.05 12.31 0.73
N PRO A 101 24.64 13.24 1.47
CA PRO A 101 24.35 13.44 2.89
C PRO A 101 22.92 13.94 3.16
N ASP A 102 22.28 14.55 2.16
CA ASP A 102 20.92 15.11 2.18
C ASP A 102 19.84 14.09 1.77
N ARG A 103 20.22 12.87 1.45
CA ARG A 103 19.29 11.77 1.10
C ARG A 103 19.20 10.76 2.23
N ALA A 104 18.02 10.24 2.45
CA ALA A 104 17.82 9.17 3.42
C ALA A 104 18.41 7.84 2.89
N VAL A 105 19.27 7.22 3.71
CA VAL A 105 19.83 5.89 3.45
C VAL A 105 19.53 5.02 4.66
N VAL A 106 18.54 4.17 4.55
CA VAL A 106 18.14 3.19 5.58
C VAL A 106 18.62 1.81 5.13
N VAL A 107 19.07 0.98 6.04
CA VAL A 107 19.58 -0.36 5.74
C VAL A 107 18.60 -1.43 6.22
N SER A 108 18.08 -2.24 5.30
CA SER A 108 17.19 -3.34 5.67
C SER A 108 17.99 -4.55 6.16
N LEU A 109 17.55 -5.15 7.25
CA LEU A 109 18.24 -6.25 7.95
C LEU A 109 17.31 -7.44 8.16
N MET A 110 17.88 -8.65 8.01
CA MET A 110 17.23 -9.91 8.35
C MET A 110 18.27 -10.92 8.81
N VAL A 111 18.29 -11.19 10.10
CA VAL A 111 19.13 -12.21 10.74
C VAL A 111 18.26 -13.10 11.63
N PRO A 112 18.74 -14.27 12.05
CA PRO A 112 17.99 -15.14 12.96
C PRO A 112 17.56 -14.45 14.26
N VAL A 113 16.57 -15.01 14.96
CA VAL A 113 16.16 -14.57 16.31
C VAL A 113 17.25 -14.96 17.30
N ASN A 114 18.35 -14.20 17.28
CA ASN A 114 19.52 -14.36 18.13
C ASN A 114 20.13 -12.99 18.42
N GLU A 115 20.25 -12.63 19.70
CA GLU A 115 20.68 -11.28 20.13
C GLU A 115 22.09 -10.95 19.65
N ASP A 116 23.04 -11.88 19.75
CA ASP A 116 24.44 -11.65 19.32
C ASP A 116 24.53 -11.39 17.82
N ALA A 117 23.72 -12.07 16.99
CA ALA A 117 23.65 -11.83 15.56
C ALA A 117 23.16 -10.41 15.25
N TRP A 118 22.08 -9.95 15.92
CA TRP A 118 21.55 -8.59 15.77
C TRP A 118 22.57 -7.54 16.24
N LYS A 119 23.18 -7.73 17.40
CA LYS A 119 24.21 -6.83 17.92
C LYS A 119 25.40 -6.71 16.95
N SER A 120 25.86 -7.83 16.41
CA SER A 120 27.01 -7.86 15.48
C SER A 120 26.73 -7.11 14.19
N ILE A 121 25.56 -7.36 13.54
CA ILE A 121 25.25 -6.71 12.27
C ILE A 121 24.94 -5.22 12.47
N LEU A 122 24.26 -4.84 13.55
CA LEU A 122 23.95 -3.45 13.86
C LEU A 122 25.22 -2.60 14.01
N ALA A 123 26.20 -3.06 14.78
CA ALA A 123 27.45 -2.35 14.95
C ALA A 123 28.20 -2.09 13.63
N ARG A 124 28.15 -3.06 12.70
CA ARG A 124 28.77 -2.92 11.37
C ARG A 124 27.99 -1.96 10.47
N VAL A 125 26.66 -2.00 10.53
CA VAL A 125 25.79 -1.13 9.74
C VAL A 125 25.86 0.31 10.23
N GLU A 126 25.84 0.53 11.54
CA GLU A 126 25.99 1.86 12.15
C GLU A 126 27.31 2.54 11.76
N ALA A 127 28.39 1.76 11.66
CA ALA A 127 29.71 2.26 11.21
C ALA A 127 29.70 2.78 9.76
N THR A 128 28.68 2.48 8.95
CA THR A 128 28.55 3.02 7.58
C THR A 128 28.10 4.48 7.54
N GLY A 129 27.54 5.00 8.65
CA GLY A 129 26.94 6.33 8.74
C GLY A 129 25.55 6.43 8.08
N CYS A 130 24.86 5.31 7.85
CA CYS A 130 23.46 5.31 7.39
C CYS A 130 22.54 5.99 8.40
N ASP A 131 21.35 6.38 7.96
CA ASP A 131 20.41 7.18 8.76
C ASP A 131 19.48 6.33 9.65
N GLY A 132 19.40 5.02 9.41
CA GLY A 132 18.53 4.13 10.18
C GLY A 132 18.55 2.70 9.67
N VAL A 133 17.85 1.82 10.37
CA VAL A 133 17.69 0.42 9.99
C VAL A 133 16.21 0.05 9.83
N GLU A 134 15.93 -0.85 8.86
CA GLU A 134 14.60 -1.44 8.65
C GLU A 134 14.68 -2.94 8.97
N LEU A 135 13.98 -3.40 10.01
CA LEU A 135 13.91 -4.81 10.38
C LEU A 135 12.93 -5.54 9.47
N ASN A 136 13.40 -6.43 8.61
CA ASN A 136 12.56 -7.13 7.64
C ASN A 136 11.86 -8.35 8.25
N PHE A 137 10.71 -8.13 8.86
CA PHE A 137 9.86 -9.19 9.41
C PHE A 137 8.72 -9.61 8.47
N GLY A 138 8.89 -9.38 7.18
CA GLY A 138 7.78 -9.57 6.25
C GLY A 138 8.02 -10.49 5.06
N CYS A 139 9.26 -10.89 4.77
CA CYS A 139 9.55 -11.75 3.63
C CYS A 139 8.82 -13.10 3.75
N PRO A 140 7.89 -13.46 2.82
CA PRO A 140 7.03 -14.63 3.00
C PRO A 140 7.62 -15.96 2.53
N HIS A 141 8.75 -15.97 1.82
CA HIS A 141 9.35 -17.15 1.20
C HIS A 141 10.84 -17.26 1.46
N GLY A 142 11.41 -18.44 1.24
CA GLY A 142 12.84 -18.71 1.38
C GLY A 142 13.36 -18.52 2.81
N MET A 143 13.62 -17.30 3.22
CA MET A 143 14.16 -17.00 4.56
C MET A 143 13.14 -17.30 5.69
N SER A 144 11.85 -17.23 5.43
CA SER A 144 10.81 -17.58 6.41
C SER A 144 10.83 -19.08 6.75
N GLU A 145 11.20 -19.92 5.82
CA GLU A 145 11.41 -21.37 6.02
C GLU A 145 12.59 -21.66 6.97
N ARG A 146 13.46 -20.66 7.16
CA ARG A 146 14.59 -20.70 8.10
C ARG A 146 14.31 -19.98 9.42
N GLY A 147 13.04 -19.67 9.73
CA GLY A 147 12.62 -19.00 10.96
C GLY A 147 12.93 -17.49 10.98
N MET A 148 13.05 -16.84 9.83
CA MET A 148 13.28 -15.40 9.67
C MET A 148 12.12 -14.75 8.91
N GLY A 149 12.17 -13.44 8.67
CA GLY A 149 11.18 -12.74 7.88
C GLY A 149 9.77 -12.87 8.46
N SER A 150 8.80 -13.35 7.65
CA SER A 150 7.40 -13.46 8.09
C SER A 150 7.18 -14.47 9.22
N ALA A 151 8.08 -15.44 9.43
CA ALA A 151 8.03 -16.32 10.58
C ALA A 151 8.23 -15.57 11.90
N VAL A 152 9.03 -14.50 11.90
CA VAL A 152 9.16 -13.57 13.02
C VAL A 152 7.97 -12.62 13.06
N GLY A 153 7.61 -12.00 11.95
CA GLY A 153 6.58 -10.96 11.88
C GLY A 153 5.16 -11.41 12.20
N GLN A 154 4.90 -12.73 12.16
CA GLN A 154 3.61 -13.32 12.56
C GLN A 154 3.50 -13.58 14.06
N VAL A 155 4.59 -13.45 14.81
CA VAL A 155 4.68 -13.72 16.25
C VAL A 155 5.01 -12.42 16.98
N PRO A 156 4.02 -11.73 17.59
CA PRO A 156 4.23 -10.44 18.23
C PRO A 156 5.35 -10.43 19.26
N GLU A 157 5.50 -11.51 20.00
CA GLU A 157 6.54 -11.65 21.02
C GLU A 157 7.96 -11.59 20.41
N TYR A 158 8.17 -12.18 19.23
CA TYR A 158 9.45 -12.09 18.53
C TYR A 158 9.66 -10.69 17.93
N VAL A 159 8.57 -10.07 17.42
CA VAL A 159 8.65 -8.68 16.93
C VAL A 159 9.10 -7.74 18.03
N GLN A 160 8.50 -7.82 19.22
CA GLN A 160 8.88 -7.01 20.36
C GLN A 160 10.32 -7.30 20.79
N GLN A 161 10.65 -8.55 21.03
CA GLN A 161 11.96 -8.98 21.54
C GLN A 161 13.11 -8.52 20.64
N VAL A 162 12.99 -8.77 19.32
CA VAL A 162 14.06 -8.37 18.39
C VAL A 162 14.16 -6.85 18.28
N THR A 163 13.02 -6.15 18.32
CA THR A 163 13.02 -4.68 18.32
C THR A 163 13.72 -4.14 19.57
N GLU A 164 13.45 -4.69 20.75
CA GLU A 164 14.13 -4.34 22.01
C GLU A 164 15.64 -4.54 21.90
N TRP A 165 16.12 -5.66 21.38
CA TRP A 165 17.54 -5.88 21.16
C TRP A 165 18.16 -4.84 20.24
N CYS A 166 17.48 -4.50 19.14
CA CYS A 166 17.99 -3.50 18.21
C CYS A 166 18.08 -2.12 18.86
N LYS A 167 17.10 -1.73 19.66
CA LYS A 167 17.12 -0.46 20.42
C LYS A 167 18.15 -0.44 21.55
N GLN A 168 18.51 -1.59 22.11
CA GLN A 168 19.55 -1.70 23.14
C GLN A 168 20.97 -1.63 22.57
N HIS A 169 21.16 -2.05 21.32
CA HIS A 169 22.48 -2.23 20.72
C HIS A 169 22.81 -1.23 19.61
N SER A 170 21.95 -0.26 19.32
CA SER A 170 22.21 0.79 18.32
C SER A 170 21.45 2.07 18.66
N ASP A 171 22.07 3.21 18.35
CA ASP A 171 21.46 4.55 18.47
C ASP A 171 20.69 4.93 17.19
N LEU A 172 20.75 4.11 16.14
CA LEU A 172 20.03 4.37 14.89
C LEU A 172 18.50 4.28 15.08
N PRO A 173 17.73 5.10 14.37
CA PRO A 173 16.30 4.90 14.21
C PRO A 173 15.99 3.49 13.71
N VAL A 174 15.07 2.79 14.40
CA VAL A 174 14.63 1.43 14.10
C VAL A 174 13.23 1.47 13.51
N ILE A 175 13.13 1.05 12.26
CA ILE A 175 11.86 0.92 11.51
C ILE A 175 11.53 -0.57 11.44
N VAL A 176 10.33 -0.98 11.85
CA VAL A 176 9.91 -2.39 11.77
C VAL A 176 9.02 -2.60 10.55
N LYS A 177 9.49 -3.41 9.59
CA LYS A 177 8.71 -3.74 8.39
C LYS A 177 7.82 -4.94 8.63
N LEU A 178 6.51 -4.67 8.62
CA LEU A 178 5.47 -5.62 8.98
C LEU A 178 5.05 -6.49 7.79
N THR A 179 4.64 -7.73 8.11
CA THR A 179 4.08 -8.66 7.14
C THR A 179 2.58 -8.43 6.94
N PRO A 180 2.06 -8.43 5.69
CA PRO A 180 0.63 -8.47 5.44
C PRO A 180 0.01 -9.87 5.60
N ASN A 181 0.84 -10.90 5.78
CA ASN A 181 0.38 -12.29 5.88
C ASN A 181 -0.07 -12.61 7.31
N ILE A 182 -0.95 -11.77 7.83
CA ILE A 182 -1.51 -11.83 9.18
C ILE A 182 -2.95 -11.30 9.17
N THR A 183 -3.78 -11.79 10.07
CA THR A 183 -5.20 -11.40 10.14
C THR A 183 -5.39 -10.00 10.74
N ASP A 184 -4.60 -9.63 11.74
CA ASP A 184 -4.70 -8.35 12.45
C ASP A 184 -3.33 -7.68 12.53
N ILE A 185 -3.13 -6.68 11.69
CA ILE A 185 -1.87 -5.92 11.58
C ILE A 185 -1.55 -5.09 12.84
N LYS A 186 -2.57 -4.78 13.65
CA LYS A 186 -2.40 -3.98 14.87
C LYS A 186 -1.56 -4.69 15.92
N LYS A 187 -1.63 -6.02 15.98
CA LYS A 187 -0.87 -6.82 16.96
C LYS A 187 0.65 -6.70 16.78
N PRO A 188 1.22 -7.00 15.60
CA PRO A 188 2.65 -6.81 15.41
C PRO A 188 3.07 -5.34 15.41
N ALA A 189 2.19 -4.40 15.02
CA ALA A 189 2.48 -2.97 15.14
C ALA A 189 2.58 -2.55 16.61
N GLN A 190 1.69 -3.05 17.49
CA GLN A 190 1.77 -2.79 18.93
C GLN A 190 3.03 -3.39 19.53
N ALA A 191 3.37 -4.62 19.16
CA ALA A 191 4.59 -5.27 19.62
C ALA A 191 5.86 -4.52 19.18
N ALA A 192 5.89 -3.98 17.97
CA ALA A 192 6.99 -3.13 17.51
C ALA A 192 7.08 -1.84 18.34
N LYS A 193 5.94 -1.18 18.62
CA LYS A 193 5.89 0.00 19.47
C LYS A 193 6.34 -0.30 20.91
N ASP A 194 5.88 -1.39 21.48
CA ASP A 194 6.25 -1.82 22.84
C ASP A 194 7.73 -2.19 22.94
N GLY A 195 8.30 -2.72 21.86
CA GLY A 195 9.75 -2.95 21.72
C GLY A 195 10.58 -1.68 21.48
N GLY A 196 9.95 -0.50 21.38
CA GLY A 196 10.63 0.78 21.24
C GLY A 196 10.95 1.17 19.80
N ALA A 197 10.30 0.60 18.79
CA ALA A 197 10.44 1.01 17.40
C ALA A 197 10.18 2.50 17.22
N ASP A 198 11.00 3.18 16.43
CA ASP A 198 10.81 4.59 16.07
C ASP A 198 9.76 4.78 14.97
N ALA A 199 9.52 3.73 14.19
CA ALA A 199 8.49 3.72 13.15
C ALA A 199 8.15 2.28 12.72
N VAL A 200 7.07 2.14 11.96
CA VAL A 200 6.75 0.92 11.21
C VAL A 200 6.69 1.20 9.72
N SER A 201 7.00 0.19 8.91
CA SER A 201 6.78 0.22 7.47
C SER A 201 5.91 -0.95 7.04
N LEU A 202 4.96 -0.73 6.16
CA LEU A 202 4.08 -1.77 5.64
C LEU A 202 3.43 -1.36 4.31
N ILE A 203 3.19 -2.33 3.46
CA ILE A 203 3.25 -3.78 3.65
C ILE A 203 4.48 -4.39 2.97
N ASN A 204 4.96 -5.53 3.48
CA ASN A 204 5.79 -6.43 2.69
C ASN A 204 4.92 -7.14 1.64
N THR A 205 5.47 -8.06 0.87
CA THR A 205 4.74 -8.78 -0.18
C THR A 205 3.74 -9.80 0.40
N ILE A 206 2.66 -10.03 -0.35
CA ILE A 206 1.61 -10.99 0.02
C ILE A 206 1.98 -12.36 -0.51
N ASN A 207 1.92 -13.37 0.33
CA ASN A 207 2.18 -14.76 -0.08
C ASN A 207 1.17 -15.22 -1.13
N SER A 208 1.65 -15.70 -2.28
CA SER A 208 0.79 -16.00 -3.43
C SER A 208 1.39 -17.00 -4.41
N ILE A 209 0.50 -17.54 -5.24
CA ILE A 209 0.79 -18.19 -6.53
C ILE A 209 0.00 -17.41 -7.57
N THR A 210 0.66 -16.86 -8.59
CA THR A 210 0.00 -16.01 -9.59
C THR A 210 -0.64 -16.78 -10.73
N SER A 211 -0.07 -17.91 -11.11
CA SER A 211 -0.59 -18.77 -12.18
C SER A 211 -0.02 -20.18 -12.07
N VAL A 212 -0.64 -21.09 -12.79
CA VAL A 212 -0.17 -22.48 -12.97
C VAL A 212 -0.08 -22.73 -14.47
N ASP A 213 1.10 -23.14 -14.94
CA ASP A 213 1.26 -23.69 -16.29
C ASP A 213 0.49 -25.00 -16.37
N LEU A 214 -0.56 -25.04 -17.21
CA LEU A 214 -1.45 -26.21 -17.32
C LEU A 214 -0.87 -27.33 -18.18
N ASP A 215 0.19 -27.07 -18.94
CA ASP A 215 0.88 -28.10 -19.71
C ASP A 215 1.94 -28.82 -18.85
N LEU A 216 2.59 -28.06 -17.96
CA LEU A 216 3.61 -28.59 -17.04
C LEU A 216 3.02 -28.95 -15.66
N PHE A 217 1.81 -28.50 -15.34
CA PHE A 217 1.18 -28.58 -14.00
C PHE A 217 2.07 -28.02 -12.90
N ALA A 218 2.73 -26.91 -13.17
CA ALA A 218 3.66 -26.26 -12.25
C ALA A 218 3.28 -24.79 -12.00
N PRO A 219 3.42 -24.29 -10.73
CA PRO A 219 3.25 -22.88 -10.45
C PRO A 219 4.28 -22.02 -11.16
N GLU A 220 3.89 -20.80 -11.56
CA GLU A 220 4.80 -19.80 -12.13
C GLU A 220 5.30 -18.81 -11.08
N PRO A 221 6.58 -18.36 -11.15
CA PRO A 221 7.61 -18.76 -12.12
C PRO A 221 8.08 -20.20 -11.91
N THR A 222 8.35 -20.92 -13.01
CA THR A 222 8.75 -22.32 -13.00
C THR A 222 10.26 -22.46 -13.21
N ILE A 223 10.91 -23.26 -12.38
CA ILE A 223 12.33 -23.58 -12.44
C ILE A 223 12.47 -25.11 -12.45
N ASP A 224 12.98 -25.66 -13.52
CA ASP A 224 13.17 -27.11 -13.70
C ASP A 224 11.90 -27.91 -13.37
N GLY A 225 10.76 -27.46 -13.92
CA GLY A 225 9.45 -28.09 -13.75
C GLY A 225 8.79 -27.93 -12.39
N LYS A 226 9.34 -27.10 -11.51
CA LYS A 226 8.79 -26.80 -10.18
C LYS A 226 8.64 -25.31 -9.97
N GLY A 227 7.58 -24.89 -9.29
CA GLY A 227 7.39 -23.54 -8.81
C GLY A 227 7.22 -23.51 -7.29
N ALA A 228 7.38 -22.32 -6.69
CA ALA A 228 7.16 -22.09 -5.29
C ALA A 228 6.18 -20.93 -5.10
N HIS A 229 5.58 -20.82 -3.90
CA HIS A 229 4.91 -19.59 -3.54
C HIS A 229 5.93 -18.44 -3.49
N GLY A 230 5.46 -17.23 -3.77
CA GLY A 230 6.28 -16.04 -3.79
C GLY A 230 5.56 -14.84 -3.21
N GLY A 231 6.23 -13.70 -3.24
CA GLY A 231 5.69 -12.45 -2.74
C GLY A 231 4.97 -11.65 -3.83
N TYR A 232 3.65 -11.46 -3.71
CA TYR A 232 2.85 -10.66 -4.62
C TYR A 232 2.95 -9.16 -4.30
N CYS A 233 3.15 -8.35 -5.32
CA CYS A 233 3.33 -6.91 -5.22
C CYS A 233 2.77 -6.19 -6.47
N GLY A 234 2.94 -4.87 -6.54
CA GLY A 234 2.45 -4.05 -7.65
C GLY A 234 1.05 -3.47 -7.39
N PRO A 235 0.39 -2.87 -8.40
CA PRO A 235 -0.86 -2.13 -8.22
C PRO A 235 -1.98 -2.89 -7.50
N ALA A 236 -2.08 -4.19 -7.73
CA ALA A 236 -3.14 -5.02 -7.15
C ALA A 236 -3.12 -5.10 -5.62
N VAL A 237 -1.99 -4.86 -4.97
CA VAL A 237 -1.91 -4.93 -3.50
C VAL A 237 -2.23 -3.60 -2.80
N LYS A 238 -2.37 -2.49 -3.55
CA LYS A 238 -2.63 -1.15 -2.98
C LYS A 238 -3.83 -1.12 -2.04
N PRO A 239 -5.01 -1.67 -2.37
CA PRO A 239 -6.16 -1.62 -1.47
C PRO A 239 -5.91 -2.29 -0.11
N ILE A 240 -5.15 -3.37 -0.10
CA ILE A 240 -4.78 -4.09 1.12
C ILE A 240 -3.81 -3.26 1.95
N ALA A 241 -2.82 -2.66 1.30
CA ALA A 241 -1.84 -1.81 1.95
C ALA A 241 -2.47 -0.54 2.56
N LEU A 242 -3.37 0.14 1.83
CA LEU A 242 -4.12 1.29 2.33
C LEU A 242 -4.94 0.94 3.58
N ASN A 243 -5.66 -0.20 3.54
CA ASN A 243 -6.42 -0.66 4.70
C ASN A 243 -5.53 -0.90 5.92
N MET A 244 -4.40 -1.58 5.76
CA MET A 244 -3.50 -1.88 6.87
C MET A 244 -2.85 -0.63 7.45
N VAL A 245 -2.46 0.35 6.62
CA VAL A 245 -1.98 1.65 7.08
C VAL A 245 -3.06 2.39 7.87
N ALA A 246 -4.28 2.43 7.33
CA ALA A 246 -5.43 3.07 7.98
C ALA A 246 -5.77 2.43 9.33
N GLU A 247 -5.72 1.10 9.44
CA GLU A 247 -5.96 0.38 10.71
C GLU A 247 -4.94 0.75 11.78
N ILE A 248 -3.67 0.92 11.45
CA ILE A 248 -2.66 1.38 12.41
C ILE A 248 -2.91 2.85 12.76
N ALA A 249 -3.10 3.71 11.77
CA ALA A 249 -3.23 5.16 11.97
C ALA A 249 -4.45 5.54 12.82
N ARG A 250 -5.59 4.82 12.70
CA ARG A 250 -6.79 5.08 13.50
C ARG A 250 -6.79 4.43 14.88
N THR A 251 -5.86 3.53 15.17
CA THR A 251 -5.83 2.79 16.44
C THR A 251 -5.28 3.67 17.56
N PRO A 252 -6.05 3.95 18.64
CA PRO A 252 -5.62 4.88 19.69
C PRO A 252 -4.30 4.50 20.38
N SER A 253 -4.06 3.21 20.64
CA SER A 253 -2.82 2.75 21.27
C SER A 253 -1.58 2.90 20.38
N LEU A 254 -1.77 3.06 19.06
CA LEU A 254 -0.71 3.22 18.06
C LEU A 254 -0.51 4.67 17.63
N GLN A 255 -1.31 5.60 18.14
CA GLN A 255 -1.12 7.03 17.85
C GLN A 255 0.31 7.49 18.19
N GLY A 256 0.86 8.31 17.29
CA GLY A 256 2.24 8.81 17.39
C GLY A 256 3.31 7.86 16.88
N LEU A 257 2.97 6.63 16.47
CA LEU A 257 3.90 5.72 15.78
C LEU A 257 3.96 6.10 14.29
N PRO A 258 5.09 6.60 13.76
CA PRO A 258 5.22 6.95 12.35
C PRO A 258 5.06 5.73 11.45
N ILE A 259 4.44 5.93 10.28
CA ILE A 259 4.15 4.87 9.32
C ILE A 259 4.80 5.20 7.98
N SER A 260 5.57 4.28 7.40
CA SER A 260 6.01 4.33 6.00
C SER A 260 5.10 3.44 5.15
N GLY A 261 4.38 4.03 4.18
CA GLY A 261 3.41 3.32 3.36
C GLY A 261 4.06 2.62 2.17
N ILE A 262 3.81 1.32 2.00
CA ILE A 262 4.37 0.50 0.93
C ILE A 262 3.29 -0.38 0.33
N GLY A 263 3.26 -0.50 -1.00
CA GLY A 263 2.39 -1.46 -1.69
C GLY A 263 1.55 -0.82 -2.78
N GLY A 264 1.96 -1.05 -4.03
CA GLY A 264 1.19 -0.63 -5.19
C GLY A 264 1.24 0.86 -5.52
N VAL A 265 2.12 1.65 -4.89
CA VAL A 265 2.35 3.05 -5.25
C VAL A 265 2.97 3.12 -6.64
N THR A 266 2.24 3.69 -7.59
CA THR A 266 2.63 3.79 -9.00
C THR A 266 2.62 5.24 -9.47
N THR A 267 1.75 6.06 -8.90
CA THR A 267 1.55 7.46 -9.25
C THR A 267 1.61 8.36 -8.02
N TRP A 268 1.63 9.68 -8.22
CA TRP A 268 1.51 10.64 -7.14
C TRP A 268 0.17 10.53 -6.39
N LYS A 269 -0.92 10.13 -7.08
CA LYS A 269 -2.24 9.91 -6.47
C LYS A 269 -2.20 8.79 -5.45
N ASP A 270 -1.58 7.66 -5.81
CA ASP A 270 -1.42 6.55 -4.88
C ASP A 270 -0.65 6.99 -3.62
N ALA A 271 0.43 7.74 -3.80
CA ALA A 271 1.21 8.28 -2.68
C ALA A 271 0.38 9.22 -1.80
N ALA A 272 -0.40 10.14 -2.41
CA ALA A 272 -1.27 11.06 -1.69
C ALA A 272 -2.32 10.32 -0.86
N GLU A 273 -2.86 9.19 -1.35
CA GLU A 273 -3.80 8.34 -0.60
C GLU A 273 -3.14 7.74 0.65
N PHE A 274 -1.91 7.20 0.52
CA PHE A 274 -1.16 6.70 1.68
C PHE A 274 -0.87 7.80 2.71
N LEU A 275 -0.43 8.96 2.26
CA LEU A 275 -0.16 10.12 3.13
C LEU A 275 -1.45 10.56 3.84
N ALA A 276 -2.55 10.73 3.11
CA ALA A 276 -3.84 11.09 3.68
C ALA A 276 -4.36 10.08 4.72
N LEU A 277 -4.00 8.81 4.60
CA LEU A 277 -4.32 7.74 5.55
C LEU A 277 -3.30 7.59 6.70
N GLY A 278 -2.32 8.49 6.81
CA GLY A 278 -1.43 8.59 7.97
C GLY A 278 0.00 8.13 7.74
N ALA A 279 0.38 7.73 6.54
CA ALA A 279 1.79 7.49 6.22
C ALA A 279 2.57 8.83 6.21
N GLY A 280 3.75 8.86 6.84
CA GLY A 280 4.64 10.02 6.84
C GLY A 280 5.51 10.11 5.58
N ASN A 281 5.74 8.97 4.92
CA ASN A 281 6.38 8.83 3.62
C ASN A 281 5.88 7.58 2.90
N VAL A 282 6.32 7.37 1.66
CA VAL A 282 6.01 6.15 0.90
C VAL A 282 7.28 5.50 0.37
N GLN A 283 7.26 4.17 0.31
CA GLN A 283 8.32 3.39 -0.32
C GLN A 283 7.79 2.71 -1.58
N VAL A 284 8.53 2.84 -2.66
CA VAL A 284 8.17 2.36 -4.00
C VAL A 284 9.14 1.28 -4.45
N CYS A 285 8.63 0.20 -5.02
CA CYS A 285 9.44 -0.87 -5.61
C CYS A 285 9.03 -1.14 -7.05
N THR A 286 7.90 -1.80 -7.27
CA THR A 286 7.47 -2.34 -8.57
C THR A 286 7.38 -1.26 -9.65
N ALA A 287 6.91 -0.06 -9.33
CA ALA A 287 6.85 1.04 -10.30
C ALA A 287 8.26 1.46 -10.77
N ALA A 288 9.23 1.53 -9.87
CA ALA A 288 10.61 1.81 -10.24
C ALA A 288 11.23 0.70 -11.09
N MET A 289 10.87 -0.57 -10.85
CA MET A 289 11.34 -1.71 -11.65
C MET A 289 10.73 -1.73 -13.06
N THR A 290 9.47 -1.31 -13.20
CA THR A 290 8.72 -1.39 -14.46
C THR A 290 8.83 -0.13 -15.32
N TYR A 291 8.92 1.04 -14.70
CA TYR A 291 8.98 2.34 -15.41
C TYR A 291 10.33 3.05 -15.30
N GLY A 292 11.23 2.53 -14.43
CA GLY A 292 12.55 3.12 -14.21
C GLY A 292 12.53 4.24 -13.16
N PHE A 293 13.73 4.68 -12.74
CA PHE A 293 13.87 5.64 -11.64
C PHE A 293 13.27 7.02 -11.92
N LYS A 294 13.16 7.43 -13.19
CA LYS A 294 12.61 8.75 -13.54
C LYS A 294 11.12 8.91 -13.25
N VAL A 295 10.39 7.82 -12.96
CA VAL A 295 8.98 7.88 -12.54
C VAL A 295 8.76 8.80 -11.34
N VAL A 296 9.77 8.96 -10.47
CA VAL A 296 9.71 9.85 -9.32
C VAL A 296 9.50 11.32 -9.71
N GLN A 297 9.95 11.75 -10.87
CA GLN A 297 9.79 13.13 -11.33
C GLN A 297 8.32 13.48 -11.55
N GLU A 298 7.55 12.56 -12.13
CA GLU A 298 6.10 12.71 -12.26
C GLU A 298 5.40 12.66 -10.89
N MET A 299 5.87 11.79 -9.99
CA MET A 299 5.33 11.70 -8.64
C MET A 299 5.55 13.00 -7.86
N ILE A 300 6.76 13.57 -7.90
CA ILE A 300 7.11 14.84 -7.25
C ILE A 300 6.27 15.99 -7.83
N SER A 301 6.26 16.11 -9.17
CA SER A 301 5.54 17.19 -9.87
C SER A 301 4.04 17.11 -9.61
N GLY A 302 3.44 15.92 -9.74
CA GLY A 302 2.02 15.74 -9.57
C GLY A 302 1.55 15.95 -8.11
N LEU A 303 2.33 15.45 -7.13
CA LEU A 303 2.01 15.71 -5.72
C LEU A 303 2.13 17.19 -5.37
N SER A 304 3.18 17.89 -5.83
CA SER A 304 3.35 19.32 -5.60
C SER A 304 2.19 20.13 -6.18
N GLN A 305 1.81 19.84 -7.42
CA GLN A 305 0.67 20.50 -8.07
C GLN A 305 -0.64 20.25 -7.32
N TYR A 306 -0.91 19.01 -6.93
CA TYR A 306 -2.10 18.66 -6.15
C TYR A 306 -2.18 19.42 -4.82
N LEU A 307 -1.07 19.52 -4.08
CA LEU A 307 -1.02 20.27 -2.83
C LEU A 307 -1.28 21.76 -3.05
N ASP A 308 -0.67 22.36 -4.09
CA ASP A 308 -0.89 23.76 -4.47
C ASP A 308 -2.37 24.00 -4.85
N GLU A 309 -2.98 23.13 -5.66
CA GLU A 309 -4.41 23.21 -6.05
C GLU A 309 -5.36 23.11 -4.84
N LYS A 310 -4.98 22.30 -3.83
CA LYS A 310 -5.76 22.16 -2.58
C LYS A 310 -5.43 23.21 -1.52
N GLY A 311 -4.48 24.11 -1.77
CA GLY A 311 -4.02 25.10 -0.79
C GLY A 311 -3.34 24.48 0.43
N ILE A 312 -2.67 23.34 0.25
CA ILE A 312 -1.95 22.61 1.30
C ILE A 312 -0.48 23.05 1.25
N ALA A 313 0.02 23.65 2.33
CA ALA A 313 1.33 24.28 2.34
C ALA A 313 2.49 23.29 2.31
N SER A 314 2.32 22.13 2.95
CA SER A 314 3.36 21.10 3.03
C SER A 314 2.78 19.70 2.91
N VAL A 315 3.63 18.73 2.54
CA VAL A 315 3.24 17.31 2.52
C VAL A 315 2.87 16.81 3.93
N GLN A 316 3.48 17.38 4.97
CA GLN A 316 3.14 17.03 6.36
C GLN A 316 1.71 17.43 6.73
N ASP A 317 1.19 18.50 6.14
CA ASP A 317 -0.20 18.93 6.34
C ASP A 317 -1.23 18.00 5.67
N LEU A 318 -0.80 17.14 4.76
CA LEU A 318 -1.65 16.10 4.15
C LEU A 318 -1.75 14.86 5.03
N VAL A 319 -0.72 14.57 5.82
CA VAL A 319 -0.61 13.34 6.60
C VAL A 319 -1.80 13.19 7.56
N GLY A 320 -2.53 12.09 7.41
CA GLY A 320 -3.63 11.71 8.27
C GLY A 320 -4.96 12.46 8.04
N ARG A 321 -5.08 13.33 7.03
CA ARG A 321 -6.33 14.09 6.77
C ARG A 321 -7.56 13.23 6.52
N ALA A 322 -7.39 12.01 6.00
CA ALA A 322 -8.51 11.11 5.78
C ALA A 322 -8.86 10.25 7.00
N VAL A 323 -7.97 10.15 7.99
CA VAL A 323 -8.16 9.29 9.17
C VAL A 323 -9.44 9.61 9.96
N PRO A 324 -9.80 10.89 10.21
CA PRO A 324 -11.06 11.22 10.91
C PRO A 324 -12.33 10.80 10.15
N ASN A 325 -12.23 10.56 8.84
CA ASN A 325 -13.35 10.14 8.00
C ASN A 325 -13.45 8.61 7.86
N LEU A 326 -12.55 7.85 8.50
CA LEU A 326 -12.66 6.40 8.59
C LEU A 326 -13.66 6.05 9.68
N SER A 327 -14.64 5.24 9.31
CA SER A 327 -15.68 4.77 10.22
C SER A 327 -15.86 3.26 10.12
N ASP A 328 -16.30 2.64 11.19
CA ASP A 328 -16.80 1.28 11.11
C ASP A 328 -18.22 1.27 10.56
N TRP A 329 -18.61 0.18 9.91
CA TRP A 329 -19.88 0.07 9.18
C TRP A 329 -21.10 0.48 10.03
N GLN A 330 -21.13 0.10 11.30
CA GLN A 330 -22.23 0.42 12.23
C GLN A 330 -22.39 1.92 12.51
N HIS A 331 -21.39 2.73 12.21
CA HIS A 331 -21.41 4.20 12.42
C HIS A 331 -21.60 4.98 11.12
N LEU A 332 -21.78 4.30 9.97
CA LEU A 332 -22.12 4.97 8.72
C LEU A 332 -23.56 5.52 8.80
N ASN A 333 -23.78 6.68 8.17
CA ASN A 333 -25.12 7.28 8.09
C ASN A 333 -26.01 6.45 7.16
N LEU A 334 -26.85 5.58 7.72
CA LEU A 334 -27.79 4.75 6.97
C LEU A 334 -28.99 5.54 6.42
N ASN A 335 -29.21 6.79 6.85
CA ASN A 335 -30.20 7.70 6.28
C ASN A 335 -29.73 8.43 5.01
N TYR A 336 -28.44 8.28 4.67
CA TYR A 336 -27.90 8.83 3.44
C TYR A 336 -28.38 8.01 2.25
N VAL A 337 -29.20 8.61 1.39
CA VAL A 337 -29.80 7.95 0.22
C VAL A 337 -29.31 8.61 -1.06
N THR A 338 -28.81 7.79 -1.98
CA THR A 338 -28.47 8.23 -3.33
C THR A 338 -29.19 7.36 -4.37
N LYS A 339 -29.28 7.85 -5.60
CA LYS A 339 -29.79 7.10 -6.74
C LYS A 339 -28.88 7.26 -7.94
N ALA A 340 -28.75 6.22 -8.74
CA ALA A 340 -27.97 6.32 -9.95
C ALA A 340 -28.64 7.26 -10.97
N HIS A 341 -27.84 8.07 -11.63
CA HIS A 341 -28.23 8.86 -12.79
C HIS A 341 -27.37 8.47 -13.98
N ILE A 342 -28.02 8.25 -15.14
CA ILE A 342 -27.34 7.91 -16.40
C ILE A 342 -27.49 9.12 -17.33
N ASP A 343 -26.38 9.76 -17.64
CA ASP A 343 -26.33 10.81 -18.66
C ASP A 343 -26.53 10.17 -20.03
N GLN A 344 -27.70 10.46 -20.66
CA GLN A 344 -28.04 9.88 -21.93
C GLN A 344 -27.22 10.42 -23.09
N ASP A 345 -26.69 11.64 -22.98
CA ASP A 345 -25.84 12.27 -24.00
C ASP A 345 -24.42 11.68 -23.99
N ALA A 346 -23.90 11.36 -22.81
CA ALA A 346 -22.61 10.68 -22.63
C ALA A 346 -22.70 9.15 -22.89
N CYS A 347 -23.89 8.57 -22.81
CA CYS A 347 -24.10 7.13 -22.86
C CYS A 347 -23.84 6.54 -24.25
N ILE A 348 -22.85 5.66 -24.38
CA ILE A 348 -22.53 4.94 -25.62
C ILE A 348 -23.38 3.70 -25.87
N LYS A 349 -24.42 3.48 -25.10
CA LYS A 349 -25.39 2.38 -25.23
C LYS A 349 -24.76 0.97 -25.19
N CYS A 350 -23.64 0.77 -24.48
CA CYS A 350 -22.92 -0.51 -24.43
C CYS A 350 -23.64 -1.59 -23.60
N GLY A 351 -24.50 -1.21 -22.65
CA GLY A 351 -25.31 -2.13 -21.85
C GLY A 351 -24.61 -2.78 -20.66
N ARG A 352 -23.35 -2.41 -20.35
CA ARG A 352 -22.62 -2.99 -19.20
C ARG A 352 -23.31 -2.73 -17.87
N CYS A 353 -23.84 -1.52 -17.67
CA CYS A 353 -24.56 -1.15 -16.45
C CYS A 353 -25.85 -1.96 -16.28
N TYR A 354 -26.59 -2.21 -17.39
CA TYR A 354 -27.77 -3.06 -17.39
C TYR A 354 -27.40 -4.49 -16.98
N ALA A 355 -26.46 -5.12 -17.68
CA ALA A 355 -26.05 -6.49 -17.37
C ALA A 355 -25.58 -6.64 -15.91
N ALA A 356 -24.77 -5.70 -15.42
CA ALA A 356 -24.29 -5.71 -14.04
C ALA A 356 -25.42 -5.54 -13.01
N CYS A 357 -26.47 -4.79 -13.32
CA CYS A 357 -27.62 -4.61 -12.45
C CYS A 357 -28.63 -5.76 -12.56
N GLU A 358 -28.86 -6.28 -13.77
CA GLU A 358 -29.83 -7.34 -14.06
C GLU A 358 -29.41 -8.67 -13.40
N ASP A 359 -28.10 -8.97 -13.44
CA ASP A 359 -27.56 -10.21 -12.89
C ASP A 359 -27.21 -10.13 -11.39
N THR A 360 -27.67 -9.06 -10.71
CA THR A 360 -27.61 -8.92 -9.25
C THR A 360 -28.97 -8.99 -8.60
N SER A 361 -29.14 -8.54 -7.36
CA SER A 361 -30.38 -8.64 -6.59
C SER A 361 -31.44 -7.57 -6.91
N HIS A 362 -31.14 -6.55 -7.72
CA HIS A 362 -31.92 -5.31 -7.69
C HIS A 362 -32.72 -5.03 -8.98
N GLN A 363 -32.24 -5.44 -10.17
CA GLN A 363 -32.88 -5.23 -11.49
C GLN A 363 -33.38 -3.80 -11.68
N ALA A 364 -32.63 -2.81 -11.16
CA ALA A 364 -33.01 -1.41 -11.07
C ALA A 364 -32.76 -0.61 -12.37
N ILE A 365 -32.13 -1.21 -13.39
CA ILE A 365 -31.92 -0.56 -14.68
C ILE A 365 -32.78 -1.22 -15.73
N ALA A 366 -33.70 -0.44 -16.33
CA ALA A 366 -34.50 -0.89 -17.47
C ALA A 366 -33.76 -0.56 -18.78
N MET A 367 -33.96 -1.42 -19.78
CA MET A 367 -33.45 -1.24 -21.14
C MET A 367 -34.63 -1.22 -22.13
N SER A 368 -34.72 -0.17 -22.94
CA SER A 368 -35.67 -0.08 -24.03
C SER A 368 -35.12 -0.75 -25.31
N GLU A 369 -35.98 -0.90 -26.31
CA GLU A 369 -35.62 -1.51 -27.60
C GLU A 369 -34.50 -0.76 -28.34
N ASP A 370 -34.44 0.58 -28.19
CA ASP A 370 -33.43 1.44 -28.77
C ASP A 370 -32.15 1.50 -27.92
N ARG A 371 -32.03 0.65 -26.86
CA ARG A 371 -30.94 0.57 -25.91
C ARG A 371 -30.77 1.85 -25.10
N THR A 372 -31.86 2.53 -24.76
CA THR A 372 -31.86 3.57 -23.74
C THR A 372 -31.98 2.91 -22.37
N PHE A 373 -31.13 3.33 -21.43
CA PHE A 373 -31.08 2.76 -20.08
C PHE A 373 -31.65 3.77 -19.10
N THR A 374 -32.63 3.35 -18.28
CA THR A 374 -33.28 4.19 -17.28
C THR A 374 -33.24 3.52 -15.92
N VAL A 375 -33.05 4.33 -14.87
CA VAL A 375 -33.01 3.85 -13.49
C VAL A 375 -34.43 3.84 -12.93
N LYS A 376 -34.83 2.71 -12.34
CA LYS A 376 -36.07 2.57 -11.54
C LYS A 376 -35.70 2.89 -10.10
N ASP A 377 -36.11 4.06 -9.61
CA ASP A 377 -35.69 4.58 -8.28
C ASP A 377 -36.14 3.70 -7.14
N GLU A 378 -37.32 3.08 -7.25
CA GLU A 378 -37.86 2.18 -6.21
C GLU A 378 -36.96 0.94 -5.99
N GLU A 379 -36.33 0.46 -7.07
CA GLU A 379 -35.49 -0.74 -7.06
C GLU A 379 -34.00 -0.41 -6.82
N CYS A 380 -33.59 0.83 -7.05
CA CYS A 380 -32.19 1.23 -6.96
C CYS A 380 -31.76 1.39 -5.49
N VAL A 381 -30.82 0.57 -5.05
CA VAL A 381 -30.21 0.63 -3.71
C VAL A 381 -28.88 1.38 -3.68
N ALA A 382 -28.53 2.06 -4.78
CA ALA A 382 -27.29 2.85 -4.89
C ALA A 382 -25.98 2.08 -4.63
N CYS A 383 -25.93 0.81 -5.03
CA CYS A 383 -24.76 -0.04 -4.81
C CYS A 383 -23.49 0.37 -5.58
N ASN A 384 -23.60 1.35 -6.47
CA ASN A 384 -22.51 1.91 -7.28
C ASN A 384 -21.88 0.95 -8.31
N LEU A 385 -22.39 -0.27 -8.49
CA LEU A 385 -21.82 -1.24 -9.42
C LEU A 385 -21.92 -0.74 -10.88
N CYS A 386 -23.03 -0.10 -11.26
CA CYS A 386 -23.24 0.43 -12.60
C CYS A 386 -22.20 1.52 -12.96
N VAL A 387 -21.80 2.36 -12.02
CA VAL A 387 -20.71 3.35 -12.19
C VAL A 387 -19.38 2.65 -12.45
N ASN A 388 -19.05 1.65 -11.61
CA ASN A 388 -17.76 0.95 -11.68
C ASN A 388 -17.55 0.12 -12.97
N VAL A 389 -18.63 -0.32 -13.62
CA VAL A 389 -18.54 -1.08 -14.88
C VAL A 389 -18.71 -0.21 -16.13
N CYS A 390 -19.08 1.06 -15.96
CA CYS A 390 -19.23 1.98 -17.08
C CYS A 390 -17.87 2.32 -17.69
N PRO A 391 -17.67 2.16 -19.01
CA PRO A 391 -16.41 2.50 -19.65
C PRO A 391 -16.26 3.99 -19.95
N VAL A 392 -17.32 4.79 -19.72
CA VAL A 392 -17.33 6.24 -19.96
C VAL A 392 -17.31 6.93 -18.60
N GLU A 393 -16.27 7.72 -18.37
CA GLU A 393 -16.10 8.50 -17.15
C GLU A 393 -17.29 9.47 -16.99
N ASP A 394 -17.79 9.60 -15.76
CA ASP A 394 -18.91 10.47 -15.36
C ASP A 394 -20.24 10.26 -16.10
N CYS A 395 -20.36 9.28 -16.98
CA CYS A 395 -21.63 8.94 -17.63
C CYS A 395 -22.71 8.46 -16.64
N ILE A 396 -22.29 7.81 -15.55
CA ILE A 396 -23.20 7.39 -14.48
C ILE A 396 -22.68 7.97 -13.16
N THR A 397 -23.55 8.71 -12.48
CA THR A 397 -23.24 9.34 -11.19
C THR A 397 -24.26 8.93 -10.12
N MET A 398 -23.86 9.02 -8.86
CA MET A 398 -24.77 8.86 -7.72
C MET A 398 -25.24 10.23 -7.26
N VAL A 399 -26.56 10.44 -7.30
CA VAL A 399 -27.19 11.71 -6.93
C VAL A 399 -27.87 11.56 -5.57
N GLU A 400 -27.55 12.45 -4.65
CA GLU A 400 -28.16 12.48 -3.33
C GLU A 400 -29.63 12.91 -3.39
N MET A 401 -30.46 12.28 -2.59
CA MET A 401 -31.91 12.46 -2.56
C MET A 401 -32.33 12.98 -1.19
N GLN A 402 -32.74 14.26 -1.13
CA GLN A 402 -33.23 14.89 0.11
C GLN A 402 -34.71 15.26 -0.06
N PRO A 403 -35.60 14.88 0.88
CA PRO A 403 -36.99 15.29 0.88
C PRO A 403 -37.12 16.82 0.89
N GLY A 404 -38.00 17.35 0.02
CA GLY A 404 -38.23 18.79 -0.14
C GLY A 404 -37.26 19.52 -1.06
N GLU A 405 -36.17 18.86 -1.50
CA GLU A 405 -35.25 19.40 -2.49
C GLU A 405 -35.67 19.04 -3.92
N VAL A 406 -35.14 19.78 -4.90
CA VAL A 406 -35.34 19.48 -6.29
C VAL A 406 -34.38 18.38 -6.73
N ASP A 407 -34.91 17.25 -7.18
CA ASP A 407 -34.10 16.18 -7.78
C ASP A 407 -33.39 16.71 -9.04
N PRO A 408 -32.09 16.84 -9.05
CA PRO A 408 -31.34 17.41 -10.17
C PRO A 408 -31.45 16.59 -11.48
N ARG A 409 -31.89 15.33 -11.41
CA ARG A 409 -32.06 14.45 -12.56
C ARG A 409 -33.38 14.70 -13.27
N THR A 410 -34.42 15.01 -12.50
CA THR A 410 -35.80 15.10 -12.99
C THR A 410 -36.40 16.50 -12.97
N GLY A 411 -35.77 17.42 -12.20
CA GLY A 411 -36.28 18.76 -11.95
C GLY A 411 -37.54 18.82 -11.07
N LYS A 412 -37.93 17.72 -10.44
CA LYS A 412 -39.09 17.62 -9.57
C LYS A 412 -38.71 17.68 -8.11
N VAL A 413 -39.60 18.19 -7.26
CA VAL A 413 -39.40 18.14 -5.80
C VAL A 413 -39.52 16.71 -5.32
N VAL A 414 -38.60 16.28 -4.48
CA VAL A 414 -38.62 14.99 -3.79
C VAL A 414 -39.73 15.04 -2.72
N GLU A 415 -40.81 14.32 -2.93
CA GLU A 415 -42.02 14.46 -2.10
C GLU A 415 -42.02 13.60 -0.86
N LYS A 416 -41.18 12.55 -0.80
CA LYS A 416 -41.16 11.59 0.30
C LYS A 416 -39.74 11.12 0.61
N GLU A 417 -39.53 10.71 1.84
CA GLU A 417 -38.32 9.99 2.23
C GLU A 417 -38.29 8.61 1.58
N TYR A 418 -37.09 8.20 1.16
CA TYR A 418 -36.87 6.82 0.71
C TYR A 418 -36.84 5.90 1.94
N ALA A 419 -37.55 4.76 1.86
CA ALA A 419 -37.47 3.72 2.88
C ALA A 419 -36.03 3.16 2.94
N ASN A 420 -35.44 3.14 4.10
CA ASN A 420 -34.11 2.59 4.31
C ASN A 420 -34.01 1.87 5.66
N TRP A 421 -32.92 1.15 5.86
CA TRP A 421 -32.73 0.34 7.04
C TRP A 421 -32.70 1.14 8.36
N THR A 422 -32.22 2.38 8.37
CA THR A 422 -32.16 3.20 9.60
C THR A 422 -33.52 3.51 10.21
N THR A 423 -34.53 3.64 9.37
CA THR A 423 -35.92 3.88 9.82
C THR A 423 -36.72 2.59 10.00
N HIS A 424 -36.11 1.44 9.66
CA HIS A 424 -36.80 0.16 9.76
C HIS A 424 -36.96 -0.29 11.22
N PRO A 425 -38.18 -0.75 11.63
CA PRO A 425 -38.45 -1.14 13.01
C PRO A 425 -37.51 -2.25 13.58
N ASN A 426 -36.93 -3.07 12.70
CA ASN A 426 -36.02 -4.14 13.09
C ASN A 426 -34.55 -3.68 13.14
N ASN A 427 -34.25 -2.43 12.87
CA ASN A 427 -32.91 -1.90 13.02
C ASN A 427 -32.59 -1.65 14.50
N PRO A 428 -31.62 -2.38 15.10
CA PRO A 428 -31.28 -2.18 16.51
C PRO A 428 -30.72 -0.78 16.80
N GLY A 429 -30.17 -0.07 15.78
CA GLY A 429 -29.70 1.30 15.91
C GLY A 429 -30.84 2.36 15.87
N ALA A 430 -31.99 2.04 15.30
CA ALA A 430 -33.13 2.96 15.28
C ALA A 430 -33.77 3.18 16.66
N CYS A 431 -33.60 2.24 17.58
CA CYS A 431 -34.11 2.31 18.94
C CYS A 431 -33.21 3.10 19.90
N ALA A 432 -32.04 3.54 19.49
CA ALA A 432 -31.06 4.24 20.34
C ALA A 432 -31.10 5.78 20.18
N ALA A 433 -32.00 6.31 19.36
CA ALA A 433 -32.14 7.75 19.06
C ALA A 433 -33.32 8.42 19.79
N GLU A 434 -33.85 7.83 20.85
CA GLU A 434 -34.81 8.47 21.79
C GLU A 434 -34.13 9.01 23.05
#